data_5fedc995ee2de6364bf9cfb91f5de07b
#
_entry.id   5fedc995ee2de6364bf9cfb91f5de07b
#
_cell.length_a   1.000
_cell.length_b   1.000
_cell.length_c   1.000
_cell.angle_alpha   90.00
_cell.angle_beta   90.00
_cell.angle_gamma   90.00
#
_symmetry.space_group_name_H-M   'P 1'
#
loop_
_entity.id
_entity.type
_entity.pdbx_description
1 polymer ?
#
loop_
_entity_poly.entity_id
_entity_poly.type
_entity_poly.pdbx_seq_one_letter_code
_entity_poly.pdbx_strand_id
1 'polypeptide(L)'
;VPQFSSSGTTLDGRIKPDVVAPGVMLCSARAQEASSTQGTSCSSATHDGASTPLYMALNGTSMATAVAAGGVAQIRQYLRESAGINEPRSDLIKALVINGAEDLGVPDIPNSREGWGQIDISNSISPKDASTPLNLFYDDSRELEPGHSFLYQFDLDSSSEMDLSLVWVDQESSLISNQT
;
A
#
# COMPACT_ATOMS: atom_id res chain seq x y z
N VAL A 1 -15.28 3.40 1.72
CA VAL A 1 -14.47 4.49 1.14
C VAL A 1 -15.31 5.76 1.11
N PRO A 2 -14.84 6.91 1.68
CA PRO A 2 -15.61 8.15 1.74
C PRO A 2 -15.82 8.76 0.35
N GLN A 3 -16.89 9.59 0.22
CA GLN A 3 -17.27 10.18 -1.06
C GLN A 3 -16.23 11.13 -1.67
N PHE A 4 -15.39 11.74 -0.84
CA PHE A 4 -14.34 12.64 -1.33
C PHE A 4 -13.12 11.91 -1.91
N SER A 5 -13.01 10.60 -1.71
CA SER A 5 -11.94 9.79 -2.30
C SER A 5 -12.16 9.69 -3.81
N SER A 6 -11.11 10.01 -4.55
CA SER A 6 -11.14 9.86 -6.01
C SER A 6 -11.26 8.40 -6.41
N SER A 7 -12.08 8.14 -7.41
CA SER A 7 -12.23 6.81 -8.02
C SER A 7 -11.49 6.74 -9.35
N GLY A 8 -10.90 5.59 -9.65
CA GLY A 8 -10.39 5.26 -10.98
C GLY A 8 -11.54 4.98 -11.97
N THR A 9 -11.24 4.52 -13.13
CA THR A 9 -9.96 4.08 -13.68
C THR A 9 -9.12 5.26 -14.19
N THR A 10 -7.85 4.98 -14.62
CA THR A 10 -7.10 5.94 -15.44
C THR A 10 -7.70 6.05 -16.83
N LEU A 11 -7.32 7.09 -17.60
CA LEU A 11 -7.82 7.29 -18.96
C LEU A 11 -7.45 6.13 -19.91
N ASP A 12 -6.36 5.43 -19.64
CA ASP A 12 -5.90 4.26 -20.37
C ASP A 12 -6.45 2.92 -19.80
N GLY A 13 -7.41 2.99 -18.88
CA GLY A 13 -8.16 1.85 -18.36
C GLY A 13 -7.49 1.06 -17.24
N ARG A 14 -6.34 1.50 -16.70
CA ARG A 14 -5.71 0.84 -15.56
C ARG A 14 -6.54 1.04 -14.29
N ILE A 15 -6.61 0.01 -13.46
CA ILE A 15 -7.26 0.09 -12.15
C ILE A 15 -6.44 0.98 -11.22
N LYS A 16 -7.13 1.96 -10.62
CA LYS A 16 -6.63 2.84 -9.57
C LYS A 16 -7.79 3.19 -8.63
N PRO A 17 -7.50 3.39 -7.34
CA PRO A 17 -6.20 3.25 -6.67
C PRO A 17 -5.69 1.81 -6.69
N ASP A 18 -4.41 1.56 -6.38
CA ASP A 18 -3.94 0.19 -6.15
C ASP A 18 -4.49 -0.35 -4.83
N VAL A 19 -4.41 0.44 -3.77
CA VAL A 19 -4.97 0.16 -2.44
C VAL A 19 -5.49 1.44 -1.79
N VAL A 20 -6.24 1.31 -0.72
CA VAL A 20 -6.66 2.42 0.14
C VAL A 20 -6.03 2.31 1.53
N ALA A 21 -6.06 3.42 2.27
CA ALA A 21 -5.56 3.50 3.64
C ALA A 21 -6.41 4.49 4.45
N PRO A 22 -6.38 4.46 5.80
CA PRO A 22 -7.09 5.43 6.63
C PRO A 22 -6.72 6.87 6.30
N GLY A 23 -7.71 7.71 6.04
CA GLY A 23 -7.54 9.11 5.66
C GLY A 23 -8.60 10.04 6.24
N VAL A 24 -9.37 9.57 7.24
CA VAL A 24 -10.41 10.35 7.93
C VAL A 24 -10.03 10.57 9.37
N MET A 25 -10.11 11.82 9.84
CA MET A 25 -9.76 12.24 11.20
C MET A 25 -8.35 11.76 11.62
N LEU A 26 -7.41 11.80 10.68
CA LEU A 26 -6.03 11.41 10.96
C LEU A 26 -5.32 12.51 11.74
N CYS A 27 -4.96 12.20 13.00
CA CYS A 27 -4.23 13.09 13.89
C CYS A 27 -2.74 13.05 13.59
N SER A 28 -2.14 14.22 13.36
CA SER A 28 -0.70 14.35 13.11
C SER A 28 -0.17 15.70 13.58
N ALA A 29 1.14 15.88 13.50
CA ALA A 29 1.80 17.12 13.88
C ALA A 29 1.26 18.30 13.06
N ARG A 30 1.01 19.41 13.76
CA ARG A 30 0.55 20.65 13.14
C ARG A 30 1.74 21.55 12.82
N ALA A 31 1.76 22.11 11.61
CA ALA A 31 2.74 23.15 11.29
C ALA A 31 2.49 24.41 12.16
N GLN A 32 3.54 25.04 12.64
CA GLN A 32 3.42 26.22 13.50
C GLN A 32 2.73 27.40 12.77
N GLU A 33 2.95 27.52 11.48
CA GLU A 33 2.39 28.56 10.63
C GLU A 33 0.97 28.26 10.14
N ALA A 34 0.44 27.05 10.44
CA ALA A 34 -0.92 26.71 10.05
C ALA A 34 -1.94 27.58 10.77
N SER A 35 -2.92 28.13 10.04
CA SER A 35 -3.96 28.95 10.65
C SER A 35 -4.79 28.13 11.64
N SER A 36 -5.33 28.79 12.67
CA SER A 36 -6.18 28.15 13.68
C SER A 36 -7.46 27.53 13.13
N THR A 37 -7.84 27.87 11.91
CA THR A 37 -9.05 27.37 11.24
C THR A 37 -8.81 26.08 10.44
N GLN A 38 -7.56 25.65 10.29
CA GLN A 38 -7.23 24.40 9.58
C GLN A 38 -7.28 23.21 10.52
N GLY A 39 -8.14 22.24 10.20
CA GLY A 39 -8.29 21.00 10.94
C GLY A 39 -8.93 21.14 12.31
N THR A 40 -9.06 20.01 12.99
CA THR A 40 -9.62 19.92 14.36
C THR A 40 -8.49 19.54 15.30
N SER A 41 -8.40 20.21 16.47
CA SER A 41 -7.46 19.80 17.52
C SER A 41 -7.74 18.35 17.95
N CYS A 42 -6.73 17.52 17.95
CA CYS A 42 -6.81 16.12 18.37
C CYS A 42 -5.93 15.80 19.59
N SER A 43 -5.33 16.83 20.19
CA SER A 43 -4.51 16.72 21.40
C SER A 43 -4.62 17.98 22.23
N SER A 44 -4.49 17.84 23.55
CA SER A 44 -4.36 18.96 24.49
C SER A 44 -2.94 19.52 24.60
N ALA A 45 -1.96 18.87 23.98
CA ALA A 45 -0.58 19.34 23.99
C ALA A 45 -0.43 20.63 23.17
N THR A 46 0.18 21.65 23.79
CA THR A 46 0.40 22.97 23.19
C THR A 46 1.89 23.31 23.21
N HIS A 47 2.31 24.22 22.34
CA HIS A 47 3.70 24.72 22.32
C HIS A 47 3.87 25.83 23.38
N ASP A 48 4.85 25.68 24.26
CA ASP A 48 5.31 26.70 25.25
C ASP A 48 4.18 27.45 26.00
N GLY A 49 3.11 26.73 26.39
CA GLY A 49 1.98 27.33 27.08
C GLY A 49 1.08 28.20 26.19
N ALA A 50 1.28 28.24 24.90
CA ALA A 50 0.41 28.90 23.95
C ALA A 50 -0.91 28.11 23.79
N SER A 51 -1.98 28.81 23.39
CA SER A 51 -3.29 28.17 23.11
C SER A 51 -3.29 27.37 21.77
N THR A 52 -2.18 27.32 21.07
CA THR A 52 -2.05 26.63 19.77
C THR A 52 -1.72 25.17 19.97
N PRO A 53 -2.57 24.23 19.54
CA PRO A 53 -2.31 22.81 19.69
C PRO A 53 -1.16 22.35 18.79
N LEU A 54 -0.36 21.39 19.28
CA LEU A 54 0.73 20.77 18.53
C LEU A 54 0.26 19.77 17.48
N TYR A 55 -0.95 19.27 17.62
CA TYR A 55 -1.52 18.23 16.75
C TYR A 55 -2.88 18.66 16.23
N MET A 56 -3.18 18.20 15.02
CA MET A 56 -4.45 18.42 14.36
C MET A 56 -4.89 17.20 13.57
N ALA A 57 -6.20 17.00 13.49
CA ALA A 57 -6.80 15.98 12.64
C ALA A 57 -7.26 16.58 11.31
N LEU A 58 -6.95 15.90 10.23
CA LEU A 58 -7.39 16.24 8.89
C LEU A 58 -8.04 15.05 8.20
N ASN A 59 -8.84 15.35 7.18
CA ASN A 59 -9.43 14.37 6.28
C ASN A 59 -8.84 14.55 4.89
N GLY A 60 -8.53 13.46 4.22
CA GLY A 60 -8.10 13.52 2.84
C GLY A 60 -7.30 12.30 2.40
N THR A 61 -7.27 12.06 1.09
CA THR A 61 -6.45 11.03 0.48
C THR A 61 -4.95 11.31 0.63
N SER A 62 -4.56 12.57 0.84
CA SER A 62 -3.17 12.93 1.17
C SER A 62 -2.71 12.32 2.50
N MET A 63 -3.60 12.26 3.50
CA MET A 63 -3.33 11.61 4.78
C MET A 63 -3.23 10.09 4.62
N ALA A 64 -4.14 9.51 3.84
CA ALA A 64 -4.10 8.08 3.49
C ALA A 64 -2.80 7.70 2.77
N THR A 65 -2.31 8.55 1.87
CA THR A 65 -1.03 8.34 1.17
C THR A 65 0.14 8.29 2.16
N ALA A 66 0.17 9.17 3.15
CA ALA A 66 1.22 9.16 4.17
C ALA A 66 1.16 7.89 5.05
N VAL A 67 -0.03 7.42 5.41
CA VAL A 67 -0.23 6.15 6.13
C VAL A 67 0.27 4.98 5.31
N ALA A 68 -0.13 4.90 4.03
CA ALA A 68 0.34 3.86 3.12
C ALA A 68 1.87 3.87 2.96
N ALA A 69 2.48 5.07 2.83
CA ALA A 69 3.94 5.21 2.74
C ALA A 69 4.64 4.70 4.01
N GLY A 70 4.08 4.97 5.19
CA GLY A 70 4.56 4.42 6.46
C GLY A 70 4.49 2.90 6.50
N GLY A 71 3.38 2.32 6.04
CA GLY A 71 3.22 0.86 5.92
C GLY A 71 4.24 0.23 4.95
N VAL A 72 4.42 0.84 3.79
CA VAL A 72 5.43 0.40 2.80
C VAL A 72 6.85 0.46 3.38
N ALA A 73 7.17 1.47 4.19
CA ALA A 73 8.47 1.55 4.88
C ALA A 73 8.67 0.37 5.84
N GLN A 74 7.63 -0.05 6.57
CA GLN A 74 7.68 -1.23 7.45
C GLN A 74 7.87 -2.52 6.67
N ILE A 75 7.18 -2.71 5.54
CA ILE A 75 7.38 -3.86 4.65
C ILE A 75 8.82 -3.88 4.15
N ARG A 76 9.35 -2.75 3.70
CA ARG A 76 10.74 -2.63 3.25
C ARG A 76 11.73 -2.97 4.36
N GLN A 77 11.50 -2.50 5.58
CA GLN A 77 12.31 -2.83 6.74
C GLN A 77 12.29 -4.34 7.01
N TYR A 78 11.11 -4.96 7.04
CA TYR A 78 10.98 -6.40 7.22
C TYR A 78 11.78 -7.19 6.17
N LEU A 79 11.67 -6.83 4.89
CA LEU A 79 12.41 -7.49 3.81
C LEU A 79 13.92 -7.40 4.02
N ARG A 80 14.42 -6.25 4.48
CA ARG A 80 15.84 -6.04 4.71
C ARG A 80 16.35 -6.74 5.96
N GLU A 81 15.65 -6.61 7.08
CA GLU A 81 16.14 -7.04 8.39
C GLU A 81 15.77 -8.49 8.73
N SER A 82 14.62 -8.95 8.27
CA SER A 82 14.11 -10.29 8.62
C SER A 82 14.22 -11.28 7.48
N ALA A 83 14.01 -10.84 6.24
CA ALA A 83 14.06 -11.68 5.05
C ALA A 83 15.44 -11.68 4.36
N GLY A 84 16.33 -10.76 4.71
CA GLY A 84 17.70 -10.70 4.20
C GLY A 84 17.84 -10.12 2.78
N ILE A 85 16.79 -9.47 2.26
CA ILE A 85 16.80 -8.81 0.96
C ILE A 85 17.28 -7.36 1.14
N ASN A 86 18.57 -7.11 0.92
CA ASN A 86 19.17 -5.80 1.17
C ASN A 86 18.57 -4.67 0.32
N GLU A 87 18.23 -4.95 -0.92
CA GLU A 87 17.67 -3.99 -1.88
C GLU A 87 16.36 -4.52 -2.46
N PRO A 88 15.26 -4.54 -1.66
CA PRO A 88 13.99 -5.04 -2.14
C PRO A 88 13.44 -4.19 -3.29
N ARG A 89 13.05 -4.83 -4.35
CA ARG A 89 12.51 -4.19 -5.57
C ARG A 89 11.13 -3.62 -5.30
N SER A 90 10.78 -2.57 -6.02
CA SER A 90 9.48 -1.90 -5.87
C SER A 90 8.29 -2.78 -6.30
N ASP A 91 8.49 -3.66 -7.29
CA ASP A 91 7.50 -4.62 -7.73
C ASP A 91 7.20 -5.69 -6.67
N LEU A 92 8.22 -6.22 -5.99
CA LEU A 92 8.01 -7.10 -4.83
C LEU A 92 7.22 -6.41 -3.72
N ILE A 93 7.60 -5.18 -3.35
CA ILE A 93 6.88 -4.43 -2.30
C ILE A 93 5.42 -4.21 -2.72
N LYS A 94 5.19 -3.85 -3.98
CA LYS A 94 3.83 -3.68 -4.51
C LYS A 94 3.04 -4.99 -4.49
N ALA A 95 3.67 -6.12 -4.84
CA ALA A 95 3.04 -7.44 -4.77
C ALA A 95 2.60 -7.78 -3.35
N LEU A 96 3.45 -7.55 -2.34
CA LEU A 96 3.13 -7.79 -0.94
C LEU A 96 1.99 -6.90 -0.43
N VAL A 97 1.99 -5.62 -0.81
CA VAL A 97 0.91 -4.69 -0.45
C VAL A 97 -0.43 -5.11 -1.04
N ILE A 98 -0.44 -5.54 -2.30
CA ILE A 98 -1.68 -5.98 -2.98
C ILE A 98 -2.15 -7.32 -2.41
N ASN A 99 -1.23 -8.26 -2.22
CA ASN A 99 -1.55 -9.60 -1.73
C ASN A 99 -2.12 -9.59 -0.30
N GLY A 100 -1.59 -8.71 0.55
CA GLY A 100 -2.06 -8.56 1.93
C GLY A 100 -3.23 -7.58 2.12
N ALA A 101 -3.74 -6.95 1.06
CA ALA A 101 -4.80 -5.96 1.19
C ALA A 101 -6.13 -6.62 1.61
N GLU A 102 -6.86 -5.95 2.50
CA GLU A 102 -8.14 -6.40 3.02
C GLU A 102 -9.31 -5.81 2.21
N ASP A 103 -10.19 -6.66 1.73
CA ASP A 103 -11.44 -6.27 1.06
C ASP A 103 -12.36 -5.51 2.03
N LEU A 104 -12.78 -4.31 1.67
CA LEU A 104 -13.73 -3.51 2.43
C LEU A 104 -15.21 -3.82 2.09
N GLY A 105 -15.45 -4.85 1.29
CA GLY A 105 -16.78 -5.31 0.93
C GLY A 105 -17.41 -4.57 -0.26
N VAL A 106 -16.60 -3.87 -1.06
CA VAL A 106 -17.05 -3.38 -2.36
C VAL A 106 -16.94 -4.53 -3.36
N PRO A 107 -18.01 -4.94 -4.05
CA PRO A 107 -17.98 -6.07 -4.97
C PRO A 107 -16.91 -5.92 -6.07
N ASP A 108 -16.46 -7.07 -6.58
CA ASP A 108 -15.54 -7.18 -7.74
C ASP A 108 -14.13 -6.61 -7.50
N ILE A 109 -13.36 -7.22 -6.60
CA ILE A 109 -11.94 -6.89 -6.40
C ILE A 109 -11.11 -7.41 -7.59
N PRO A 110 -10.21 -6.58 -8.15
CA PRO A 110 -10.00 -5.16 -7.85
C PRO A 110 -11.08 -4.27 -8.49
N ASN A 111 -11.38 -3.17 -7.81
CA ASN A 111 -12.36 -2.20 -8.30
C ASN A 111 -11.84 -0.76 -8.30
N SER A 112 -12.57 0.17 -8.91
CA SER A 112 -12.14 1.56 -9.05
C SER A 112 -12.25 2.41 -7.78
N ARG A 113 -12.83 1.89 -6.69
CA ARG A 113 -13.03 2.64 -5.44
C ARG A 113 -11.99 2.33 -4.38
N GLU A 114 -11.58 1.10 -4.25
CA GLU A 114 -10.63 0.63 -3.24
C GLU A 114 -9.42 -0.10 -3.84
N GLY A 115 -9.42 -0.32 -5.16
CA GLY A 115 -8.40 -1.12 -5.81
C GLY A 115 -8.46 -2.57 -5.34
N TRP A 116 -7.39 -3.05 -4.76
CA TRP A 116 -7.28 -4.39 -4.17
C TRP A 116 -7.72 -4.46 -2.70
N GLY A 117 -8.14 -3.32 -2.12
CA GLY A 117 -8.59 -3.24 -0.74
C GLY A 117 -7.77 -2.29 0.12
N GLN A 118 -7.96 -2.36 1.43
CA GLN A 118 -7.21 -1.57 2.41
C GLN A 118 -5.86 -2.23 2.69
N ILE A 119 -4.79 -1.43 2.70
CA ILE A 119 -3.46 -1.92 3.10
C ILE A 119 -3.50 -2.53 4.50
N ASP A 120 -3.05 -3.77 4.63
CA ASP A 120 -2.84 -4.46 5.90
C ASP A 120 -1.41 -5.00 5.96
N ILE A 121 -0.64 -4.48 6.91
CA ILE A 121 0.78 -4.85 7.06
C ILE A 121 0.91 -6.25 7.65
N SER A 122 0.00 -6.65 8.55
CA SER A 122 0.03 -7.97 9.17
C SER A 122 -0.22 -9.10 8.18
N ASN A 123 -1.00 -8.82 7.14
CA ASN A 123 -1.24 -9.74 6.03
C ASN A 123 -0.16 -9.67 4.94
N SER A 124 0.58 -8.56 4.89
CA SER A 124 1.63 -8.35 3.87
C SER A 124 2.98 -8.96 4.24
N ILE A 125 3.24 -9.19 5.52
CA ILE A 125 4.51 -9.71 6.04
C ILE A 125 4.28 -10.78 7.11
N SER A 126 5.30 -11.60 7.39
CA SER A 126 5.26 -12.62 8.44
C SER A 126 6.36 -12.37 9.48
N PRO A 127 6.12 -11.52 10.50
CA PRO A 127 7.07 -11.28 11.57
C PRO A 127 7.38 -12.55 12.35
N LYS A 128 8.62 -12.70 12.84
CA LYS A 128 9.09 -13.90 13.57
C LYS A 128 8.34 -14.15 14.87
N ASP A 129 7.77 -13.12 15.47
CA ASP A 129 7.01 -13.12 16.71
C ASP A 129 5.49 -13.10 16.51
N ALA A 130 5.05 -13.23 15.26
CA ALA A 130 3.62 -13.30 14.96
C ALA A 130 2.99 -14.54 15.63
N SER A 131 1.85 -14.32 16.29
CA SER A 131 1.08 -15.41 16.92
C SER A 131 0.52 -16.41 15.89
N THR A 132 0.30 -15.94 14.67
CA THR A 132 -0.15 -16.73 13.51
C THR A 132 0.72 -16.32 12.30
N PRO A 133 1.87 -16.98 12.11
CA PRO A 133 2.73 -16.65 10.98
C PRO A 133 2.06 -17.02 9.65
N LEU A 134 2.18 -16.14 8.67
CA LEU A 134 1.78 -16.43 7.30
C LEU A 134 2.81 -17.36 6.65
N ASN A 135 2.35 -18.30 5.84
CA ASN A 135 3.19 -19.06 4.93
C ASN A 135 3.44 -18.20 3.68
N LEU A 136 4.37 -17.28 3.79
CA LEU A 136 4.67 -16.29 2.76
C LEU A 136 5.83 -16.76 1.90
N PHE A 137 5.58 -16.92 0.59
CA PHE A 137 6.60 -17.13 -0.42
C PHE A 137 6.70 -15.90 -1.33
N TYR A 138 7.91 -15.49 -1.67
CA TYR A 138 8.17 -14.41 -2.63
C TYR A 138 9.45 -14.67 -3.39
N ASP A 139 9.50 -14.23 -4.63
CA ASP A 139 10.67 -14.28 -5.52
C ASP A 139 10.77 -12.96 -6.30
N ASP A 140 11.84 -12.23 -6.11
CA ASP A 140 12.16 -10.99 -6.81
C ASP A 140 13.44 -11.11 -7.68
N SER A 141 13.95 -12.33 -7.78
CA SER A 141 15.24 -12.62 -8.45
C SER A 141 15.10 -12.91 -9.94
N ARG A 142 13.86 -13.07 -10.43
CA ARG A 142 13.62 -13.57 -11.79
C ARG A 142 13.24 -12.47 -12.75
N GLU A 143 13.90 -12.51 -13.91
CA GLU A 143 13.55 -11.71 -15.08
C GLU A 143 13.02 -12.64 -16.15
N LEU A 144 11.87 -12.30 -16.74
CA LEU A 144 11.23 -13.09 -17.77
C LEU A 144 11.43 -12.44 -19.13
N GLU A 145 12.17 -13.09 -20.01
CA GLU A 145 12.33 -12.66 -21.39
C GLU A 145 11.21 -13.20 -22.29
N PRO A 146 10.92 -12.55 -23.43
CA PRO A 146 9.91 -13.03 -24.37
C PRO A 146 10.13 -14.49 -24.80
N GLY A 147 9.09 -15.30 -24.64
CA GLY A 147 9.13 -16.72 -24.99
C GLY A 147 9.64 -17.65 -23.88
N HIS A 148 10.07 -17.11 -22.75
CA HIS A 148 10.45 -17.90 -21.58
C HIS A 148 9.29 -18.06 -20.60
N SER A 149 9.36 -19.10 -19.75
CA SER A 149 8.42 -19.36 -18.68
C SER A 149 9.14 -19.89 -17.46
N PHE A 150 8.62 -19.56 -16.28
CA PHE A 150 9.00 -20.17 -15.01
C PHE A 150 7.81 -20.95 -14.45
N LEU A 151 8.09 -22.11 -13.88
CA LEU A 151 7.10 -22.95 -13.20
C LEU A 151 7.41 -22.97 -11.71
N TYR A 152 6.38 -22.65 -10.91
CA TYR A 152 6.40 -22.86 -9.47
C TYR A 152 5.40 -23.98 -9.13
N GLN A 153 5.81 -24.86 -8.26
CA GLN A 153 4.97 -25.94 -7.75
C GLN A 153 4.88 -25.83 -6.23
N PHE A 154 3.66 -25.81 -5.74
CA PHE A 154 3.37 -25.76 -4.30
C PHE A 154 2.61 -27.03 -3.89
N ASP A 155 3.04 -27.64 -2.79
CA ASP A 155 2.33 -28.75 -2.14
C ASP A 155 1.59 -28.18 -0.93
N LEU A 156 0.26 -28.30 -0.92
CA LEU A 156 -0.59 -27.81 0.16
C LEU A 156 -1.02 -28.95 1.06
N ASP A 157 -0.72 -28.83 2.35
CA ASP A 157 -1.03 -29.86 3.35
C ASP A 157 -2.52 -29.89 3.76
N SER A 158 -3.27 -28.81 3.45
CA SER A 158 -4.67 -28.67 3.80
C SER A 158 -5.44 -27.92 2.71
N SER A 159 -6.78 -27.92 2.80
CA SER A 159 -7.65 -27.11 1.94
C SER A 159 -7.63 -25.63 2.40
N SER A 160 -6.46 -25.00 2.38
CA SER A 160 -6.29 -23.60 2.71
C SER A 160 -6.43 -22.76 1.44
N GLU A 161 -6.90 -21.55 1.60
CA GLU A 161 -6.89 -20.53 0.56
C GLU A 161 -5.45 -20.11 0.26
N MET A 162 -5.14 -19.89 -1.00
CA MET A 162 -3.83 -19.44 -1.45
C MET A 162 -4.00 -18.24 -2.38
N ASP A 163 -3.47 -17.09 -1.97
CA ASP A 163 -3.47 -15.88 -2.76
C ASP A 163 -2.14 -15.72 -3.51
N LEU A 164 -2.23 -15.42 -4.79
CA LEU A 164 -1.08 -15.21 -5.66
C LEU A 164 -1.12 -13.83 -6.27
N SER A 165 -0.04 -13.07 -6.11
CA SER A 165 0.13 -11.77 -6.77
C SER A 165 1.38 -11.78 -7.63
N LEU A 166 1.24 -11.37 -8.88
CA LEU A 166 2.34 -11.15 -9.82
C LEU A 166 2.39 -9.68 -10.22
N VAL A 167 3.52 -9.05 -9.95
CA VAL A 167 3.77 -7.64 -10.30
C VAL A 167 5.09 -7.54 -11.04
N TRP A 168 5.09 -6.74 -12.09
CA TRP A 168 6.30 -6.45 -12.86
C TRP A 168 6.33 -4.98 -13.27
N VAL A 169 7.50 -4.52 -13.67
CA VAL A 169 7.71 -3.18 -14.20
C VAL A 169 8.14 -3.32 -15.67
N ASP A 170 7.29 -2.84 -16.57
CA ASP A 170 7.63 -2.73 -17.97
C ASP A 170 8.48 -1.49 -18.25
N GLN A 171 9.30 -1.56 -19.27
CA GLN A 171 9.95 -0.37 -19.81
C GLN A 171 8.90 0.54 -20.42
N GLU A 172 9.11 1.86 -20.27
CA GLU A 172 8.27 2.84 -20.95
C GLU A 172 8.25 2.56 -22.44
N SER A 173 7.06 2.38 -22.99
CA SER A 173 6.92 2.33 -24.44
C SER A 173 7.35 3.68 -25.00
N SER A 174 8.30 3.68 -25.91
CA SER A 174 8.65 4.90 -26.64
C SER A 174 7.38 5.44 -27.31
N LEU A 175 7.02 6.67 -27.01
CA LEU A 175 5.93 7.41 -27.67
C LEU A 175 6.18 7.65 -29.16
N ILE A 176 7.17 6.96 -29.73
CA ILE A 176 7.55 7.02 -31.13
C ILE A 176 6.96 5.83 -31.82
N SER A 177 5.83 5.98 -32.33
CA SER A 177 5.34 5.44 -33.58
C SER A 177 3.84 5.36 -33.56
N ASN A 178 3.24 6.33 -34.10
CA ASN A 178 2.15 6.15 -35.05
C ASN A 178 1.76 7.53 -35.58
N GLN A 179 2.72 8.10 -36.30
CA GLN A 179 2.40 9.05 -37.33
C GLN A 179 2.95 8.45 -38.65
N THR A 180 2.19 7.53 -39.19
CA THR A 180 2.16 7.23 -40.62
C THR A 180 0.72 6.96 -41.01
#